data_5f9443a68dd8efe48ec17207f4c5325d
#
_entry.id   5f9443a68dd8efe48ec17207f4c5325d
#
_cell.length_a   1.000
_cell.length_b   1.000
_cell.length_c   1.000
_cell.angle_alpha   90.00
_cell.angle_beta   90.00
_cell.angle_gamma   90.00
#
_symmetry.space_group_name_H-M   'P 1'
#
loop_
_entity.id
_entity.type
_entity.pdbx_description
1 polymer ?
#
loop_
_entity_poly.entity_id
_entity_poly.type
_entity_poly.pdbx_seq_one_letter_code
_entity_poly.pdbx_strand_id
1 'polypeptide(L)'
;MEKRLNLETMGRNPSEIKELNLDNCRSPNIVGLSDAYVNLEILSLNNVGLINLKGFPALPKLRKLELSDNRIQNGLSFLSGCKKLTHLNLSGNKIRDLETLKPLEEFENLRNLDLFNNEVTTIEDYRNKVFALHPSLKFLDGFDKQEREVDDSDAEEEDGEELNGNNSEEEGSEVDEEEEEEQLGLSAVYSQDLEEESSDGSMYMGEEEEEDDDDDVENDDTDTVYKPRDGEETHEESTRGKKRKHEDDEN
;
A
#
# COMPACT_ATOMS: atom_id res chain seq x y z
N MET A 1 11.93 -3.20 5.31
CA MET A 1 11.74 -1.98 4.52
C MET A 1 13.06 -1.31 4.18
N GLU A 2 13.93 -0.90 5.13
CA GLU A 2 15.19 -0.17 4.86
C GLU A 2 16.12 -0.80 3.81
N LYS A 3 16.30 -2.13 3.85
CA LYS A 3 17.14 -2.81 2.84
C LYS A 3 16.57 -2.65 1.42
N ARG A 4 15.25 -2.75 1.27
CA ARG A 4 14.60 -2.56 -0.02
C ARG A 4 14.70 -1.10 -0.45
N LEU A 5 14.48 -0.16 0.46
CA LEU A 5 14.62 1.26 0.23
C LEU A 5 16.03 1.60 -0.33
N ASN A 6 17.08 1.10 0.32
CA ASN A 6 18.46 1.33 -0.14
C ASN A 6 18.73 0.74 -1.54
N LEU A 7 18.11 -0.39 -1.88
CA LEU A 7 18.21 -0.99 -3.21
C LEU A 7 17.48 -0.15 -4.27
N GLU A 8 16.28 0.32 -3.97
CA GLU A 8 15.47 1.13 -4.91
C GLU A 8 16.08 2.52 -5.13
N THR A 9 16.63 3.10 -4.09
CA THR A 9 17.24 4.44 -4.20
C THR A 9 18.61 4.42 -4.87
N MET A 10 19.33 3.29 -4.82
CA MET A 10 20.67 3.13 -5.40
C MET A 10 21.65 4.26 -5.02
N GLY A 11 21.55 4.78 -3.80
CA GLY A 11 22.38 5.89 -3.32
C GLY A 11 22.03 7.27 -3.88
N ARG A 12 20.92 7.40 -4.65
CA ARG A 12 20.40 8.68 -5.09
C ARG A 12 19.93 9.50 -3.90
N ASN A 13 19.96 10.82 -4.03
CA ASN A 13 19.41 11.71 -3.01
C ASN A 13 17.87 11.48 -2.92
N PRO A 14 17.29 11.34 -1.72
CA PRO A 14 15.85 11.21 -1.54
C PRO A 14 15.03 12.29 -2.26
N SER A 15 15.54 13.51 -2.35
CA SER A 15 14.88 14.62 -3.04
C SER A 15 14.82 14.48 -4.58
N GLU A 16 15.57 13.55 -5.16
CA GLU A 16 15.57 13.30 -6.60
C GLU A 16 14.59 12.17 -6.99
N ILE A 17 14.06 11.49 -6.01
CA ILE A 17 13.19 10.32 -6.22
C ILE A 17 11.74 10.77 -6.35
N LYS A 18 11.13 10.42 -7.48
CA LYS A 18 9.72 10.67 -7.77
C LYS A 18 8.86 9.44 -7.58
N GLU A 19 9.41 8.26 -7.83
CA GLU A 19 8.72 6.99 -7.73
C GLU A 19 9.52 6.02 -6.86
N LEU A 20 8.81 5.26 -6.02
CA LEU A 20 9.43 4.32 -5.11
C LEU A 20 8.56 3.07 -4.95
N ASN A 21 9.13 1.90 -5.25
CA ASN A 21 8.46 0.62 -5.07
C ASN A 21 9.10 -0.17 -3.91
N LEU A 22 8.33 -0.34 -2.84
CA LEU A 22 8.73 -1.08 -1.65
C LEU A 22 7.87 -2.33 -1.42
N ASP A 23 7.22 -2.82 -2.46
CA ASP A 23 6.36 -4.00 -2.40
C ASP A 23 7.09 -5.23 -1.85
N ASN A 24 6.35 -6.06 -1.15
CA ASN A 24 6.82 -7.34 -0.62
C ASN A 24 8.00 -7.26 0.36
N CYS A 25 8.33 -6.09 0.90
CA CYS A 25 9.51 -5.92 1.76
C CYS A 25 9.35 -6.41 3.21
N ARG A 26 8.19 -6.98 3.57
CA ARG A 26 7.86 -7.60 4.87
C ARG A 26 8.26 -6.73 6.07
N SER A 27 7.48 -5.69 6.32
CA SER A 27 7.66 -4.80 7.47
C SER A 27 6.32 -4.47 8.12
N PRO A 28 6.11 -4.71 9.42
CA PRO A 28 4.84 -4.35 10.07
C PRO A 28 4.67 -2.85 10.30
N ASN A 29 5.73 -2.08 10.15
CA ASN A 29 5.76 -0.64 10.38
C ASN A 29 6.49 0.09 9.26
N ILE A 30 6.22 1.38 9.11
CA ILE A 30 6.98 2.28 8.24
C ILE A 30 8.36 2.51 8.85
N VAL A 31 9.43 2.14 8.13
CA VAL A 31 10.81 2.26 8.59
C VAL A 31 11.71 2.70 7.44
N GLY A 32 12.51 3.76 7.68
CA GLY A 32 13.47 4.30 6.73
C GLY A 32 12.90 5.33 5.74
N LEU A 33 11.57 5.37 5.56
CA LEU A 33 10.93 6.43 4.79
C LEU A 33 10.87 7.71 5.62
N SER A 34 11.21 8.86 5.04
CA SER A 34 11.31 10.14 5.76
C SER A 34 10.81 11.32 4.93
N ASP A 35 10.64 12.46 5.56
CA ASP A 35 10.23 13.72 4.91
C ASP A 35 11.25 14.25 3.88
N ALA A 36 12.43 13.63 3.78
CA ALA A 36 13.43 13.98 2.78
C ALA A 36 13.00 13.67 1.33
N TYR A 37 12.00 12.79 1.15
CA TYR A 37 11.44 12.44 -0.17
C TYR A 37 10.44 13.50 -0.65
N VAL A 38 10.85 14.76 -0.67
CA VAL A 38 10.00 15.93 -0.95
C VAL A 38 9.38 15.95 -2.36
N ASN A 39 9.96 15.22 -3.29
CA ASN A 39 9.52 15.14 -4.68
C ASN A 39 8.86 13.79 -5.03
N LEU A 40 8.62 12.92 -4.05
CA LEU A 40 7.96 11.65 -4.28
C LEU A 40 6.51 11.85 -4.70
N GLU A 41 6.15 11.31 -5.86
CA GLU A 41 4.84 11.41 -6.48
C GLU A 41 4.08 10.09 -6.41
N ILE A 42 4.79 8.96 -6.58
CA ILE A 42 4.21 7.61 -6.57
C ILE A 42 4.94 6.76 -5.54
N LEU A 43 4.19 6.13 -4.65
CA LEU A 43 4.71 5.20 -3.65
C LEU A 43 3.90 3.92 -3.64
N SER A 44 4.58 2.79 -3.83
CA SER A 44 3.98 1.47 -3.70
C SER A 44 4.53 0.72 -2.48
N LEU A 45 3.60 0.21 -1.66
CA LEU A 45 3.81 -0.52 -0.42
C LEU A 45 2.90 -1.75 -0.36
N ASN A 46 2.65 -2.40 -1.49
CA ASN A 46 1.75 -3.55 -1.58
C ASN A 46 2.38 -4.79 -0.94
N ASN A 47 1.55 -5.58 -0.25
CA ASN A 47 1.93 -6.84 0.38
C ASN A 47 3.17 -6.71 1.30
N VAL A 48 3.26 -5.61 2.04
CA VAL A 48 4.36 -5.34 2.99
C VAL A 48 4.09 -5.97 4.37
N GLY A 49 2.81 -6.14 4.70
CA GLY A 49 2.36 -6.62 6.01
C GLY A 49 2.19 -5.51 7.05
N LEU A 50 2.01 -4.26 6.61
CA LEU A 50 1.75 -3.10 7.47
C LEU A 50 0.50 -3.31 8.31
N ILE A 51 0.59 -2.99 9.61
CA ILE A 51 -0.53 -3.07 10.55
C ILE A 51 -1.21 -1.71 10.70
N ASN A 52 -0.44 -0.64 10.60
CA ASN A 52 -0.88 0.75 10.66
C ASN A 52 0.08 1.66 9.90
N LEU A 53 -0.28 2.93 9.77
CA LEU A 53 0.51 3.94 9.06
C LEU A 53 1.29 4.87 10.00
N LYS A 54 1.46 4.48 11.28
CA LYS A 54 2.22 5.29 12.23
C LYS A 54 3.65 5.52 11.74
N GLY A 55 4.07 6.77 11.72
CA GLY A 55 5.39 7.17 11.23
C GLY A 55 5.45 7.38 9.72
N PHE A 56 4.29 7.41 9.03
CA PHE A 56 4.24 7.81 7.63
C PHE A 56 4.69 9.28 7.52
N PRO A 57 5.67 9.61 6.65
CA PRO A 57 6.21 10.96 6.54
C PRO A 57 5.28 11.91 5.81
N ALA A 58 5.54 13.22 5.94
CA ALA A 58 4.88 14.22 5.11
C ALA A 58 5.49 14.22 3.71
N LEU A 59 4.70 13.79 2.72
CA LEU A 59 5.10 13.72 1.32
C LEU A 59 4.24 14.68 0.50
N PRO A 60 4.65 15.96 0.37
CA PRO A 60 3.77 17.03 -0.13
C PRO A 60 3.43 16.92 -1.61
N LYS A 61 4.17 16.13 -2.37
CA LYS A 61 3.92 15.91 -3.80
C LYS A 61 3.34 14.52 -4.11
N LEU A 62 3.09 13.70 -3.07
CA LEU A 62 2.54 12.36 -3.28
C LEU A 62 1.13 12.45 -3.87
N ARG A 63 0.97 11.83 -5.03
CA ARG A 63 -0.27 11.77 -5.81
C ARG A 63 -0.89 10.37 -5.77
N LYS A 64 -0.06 9.34 -5.88
CA LYS A 64 -0.51 7.94 -5.89
C LYS A 64 0.13 7.15 -4.77
N LEU A 65 -0.70 6.49 -3.95
CA LEU A 65 -0.28 5.64 -2.84
C LEU A 65 -0.96 4.27 -2.93
N GLU A 66 -0.14 3.24 -3.11
CA GLU A 66 -0.57 1.85 -3.17
C GLU A 66 -0.27 1.16 -1.84
N LEU A 67 -1.29 0.65 -1.18
CA LEU A 67 -1.22 -0.04 0.13
C LEU A 67 -1.99 -1.36 0.12
N SER A 68 -2.22 -1.96 -1.05
CA SER A 68 -3.01 -3.18 -1.15
C SER A 68 -2.38 -4.35 -0.41
N ASP A 69 -3.21 -5.32 -0.03
CA ASP A 69 -2.82 -6.58 0.60
C ASP A 69 -1.97 -6.42 1.88
N ASN A 70 -2.31 -5.44 2.69
CA ASN A 70 -1.71 -5.23 4.00
C ASN A 70 -2.66 -5.69 5.13
N ARG A 71 -2.38 -5.24 6.37
CA ARG A 71 -3.18 -5.56 7.56
C ARG A 71 -3.67 -4.30 8.26
N ILE A 72 -3.83 -3.20 7.51
CA ILE A 72 -4.18 -1.88 8.04
C ILE A 72 -5.62 -1.92 8.53
N GLN A 73 -5.83 -1.50 9.78
CA GLN A 73 -7.15 -1.42 10.40
C GLN A 73 -7.57 0.03 10.64
N ASN A 74 -6.60 0.92 10.86
CA ASN A 74 -6.81 2.32 11.20
C ASN A 74 -5.55 3.16 10.92
N GLY A 75 -5.57 4.45 11.30
CA GLY A 75 -4.40 5.32 11.22
C GLY A 75 -4.29 6.06 9.90
N LEU A 76 -5.37 6.24 9.14
CA LEU A 76 -5.38 7.03 7.91
C LEU A 76 -5.07 8.51 8.17
N SER A 77 -5.24 9.01 9.39
CA SER A 77 -4.83 10.34 9.81
C SER A 77 -3.32 10.61 9.69
N PHE A 78 -2.50 9.58 9.70
CA PHE A 78 -1.06 9.73 9.48
C PHE A 78 -0.70 10.15 8.04
N LEU A 79 -1.64 10.07 7.10
CA LEU A 79 -1.47 10.52 5.72
C LEU A 79 -1.71 12.04 5.56
N SER A 80 -2.08 12.77 6.62
CA SER A 80 -2.46 14.20 6.58
C SER A 80 -1.41 15.12 5.94
N GLY A 81 -0.13 14.70 5.91
CA GLY A 81 0.96 15.39 5.21
C GLY A 81 0.94 15.26 3.68
N CYS A 82 0.11 14.37 3.11
CA CYS A 82 0.06 14.08 1.68
C CYS A 82 -1.09 14.84 1.00
N LYS A 83 -1.04 16.18 0.98
CA LYS A 83 -2.16 17.05 0.54
C LYS A 83 -2.49 16.95 -0.96
N LYS A 84 -1.58 16.42 -1.79
CA LYS A 84 -1.80 16.25 -3.23
C LYS A 84 -2.26 14.84 -3.61
N LEU A 85 -2.62 14.01 -2.63
CA LEU A 85 -3.03 12.63 -2.88
C LEU A 85 -4.33 12.60 -3.71
N THR A 86 -4.25 11.97 -4.88
CA THR A 86 -5.37 11.79 -5.83
C THR A 86 -5.85 10.35 -5.88
N HIS A 87 -4.91 9.39 -5.74
CA HIS A 87 -5.18 7.96 -5.82
C HIS A 87 -4.72 7.26 -4.56
N LEU A 88 -5.62 6.54 -3.91
CA LEU A 88 -5.32 5.75 -2.71
C LEU A 88 -5.91 4.35 -2.86
N ASN A 89 -5.02 3.36 -2.92
CA ASN A 89 -5.40 1.95 -2.94
C ASN A 89 -5.19 1.33 -1.56
N LEU A 90 -6.28 0.89 -0.94
CA LEU A 90 -6.32 0.21 0.36
C LEU A 90 -6.96 -1.18 0.24
N SER A 91 -7.10 -1.73 -0.98
CA SER A 91 -7.72 -3.04 -1.18
C SER A 91 -7.02 -4.15 -0.39
N GLY A 92 -7.74 -5.19 0.00
CA GLY A 92 -7.15 -6.33 0.72
C GLY A 92 -6.65 -6.01 2.14
N ASN A 93 -7.19 -4.99 2.80
CA ASN A 93 -6.83 -4.61 4.17
C ASN A 93 -7.86 -5.08 5.22
N LYS A 94 -7.85 -4.51 6.41
CA LYS A 94 -8.69 -4.89 7.56
C LYS A 94 -9.53 -3.71 8.09
N ILE A 95 -9.91 -2.78 7.22
CA ILE A 95 -10.76 -1.64 7.56
C ILE A 95 -12.19 -2.15 7.78
N ARG A 96 -12.80 -1.78 8.93
CA ARG A 96 -14.09 -2.37 9.38
C ARG A 96 -15.26 -1.42 9.32
N ASP A 97 -15.02 -0.14 9.50
CA ASP A 97 -16.06 0.84 9.68
C ASP A 97 -15.79 2.15 8.93
N LEU A 98 -16.84 2.93 8.71
CA LEU A 98 -16.78 4.22 8.03
C LEU A 98 -16.07 5.31 8.85
N GLU A 99 -16.04 5.16 10.19
CA GLU A 99 -15.35 6.09 11.07
C GLU A 99 -13.84 6.12 10.79
N THR A 100 -13.28 4.97 10.43
CA THR A 100 -11.87 4.85 10.03
C THR A 100 -11.56 5.67 8.78
N LEU A 101 -12.53 5.91 7.90
CA LEU A 101 -12.37 6.67 6.65
C LEU A 101 -12.50 8.18 6.83
N LYS A 102 -13.05 8.67 7.96
CA LYS A 102 -13.24 10.10 8.21
C LYS A 102 -11.99 10.97 8.00
N PRO A 103 -10.77 10.55 8.38
CA PRO A 103 -9.58 11.34 8.13
C PRO A 103 -9.34 11.66 6.64
N LEU A 104 -9.92 10.88 5.72
CA LEU A 104 -9.80 11.12 4.29
C LEU A 104 -10.66 12.31 3.80
N GLU A 105 -11.61 12.80 4.62
CA GLU A 105 -12.39 14.01 4.31
C GLU A 105 -11.51 15.25 4.11
N GLU A 106 -10.30 15.25 4.70
CA GLU A 106 -9.34 16.34 4.56
C GLU A 106 -8.59 16.34 3.22
N PHE A 107 -8.77 15.28 2.41
CA PHE A 107 -8.06 15.12 1.13
C PHE A 107 -8.92 15.66 -0.02
N GLU A 108 -8.88 16.98 -0.23
CA GLU A 108 -9.67 17.67 -1.26
C GLU A 108 -9.39 17.19 -2.69
N ASN A 109 -8.18 16.66 -2.91
CA ASN A 109 -7.72 16.17 -4.21
C ASN A 109 -7.96 14.67 -4.43
N LEU A 110 -8.46 13.92 -3.43
CA LEU A 110 -8.68 12.49 -3.57
C LEU A 110 -9.81 12.22 -4.57
N ARG A 111 -9.48 11.53 -5.66
CA ARG A 111 -10.39 11.18 -6.76
C ARG A 111 -10.71 9.69 -6.77
N ASN A 112 -9.69 8.86 -6.58
CA ASN A 112 -9.77 7.41 -6.70
C ASN A 112 -9.45 6.78 -5.33
N LEU A 113 -10.39 6.00 -4.80
CA LEU A 113 -10.24 5.24 -3.57
C LEU A 113 -10.63 3.79 -3.84
N ASP A 114 -9.73 2.86 -3.53
CA ASP A 114 -10.01 1.43 -3.61
C ASP A 114 -10.00 0.83 -2.20
N LEU A 115 -11.13 0.25 -1.81
CA LEU A 115 -11.36 -0.42 -0.53
C LEU A 115 -11.80 -1.88 -0.72
N PHE A 116 -11.74 -2.39 -1.96
CA PHE A 116 -12.13 -3.75 -2.27
C PHE A 116 -11.51 -4.76 -1.29
N ASN A 117 -12.25 -5.80 -0.94
CA ASN A 117 -11.80 -6.83 0.01
C ASN A 117 -11.38 -6.27 1.39
N ASN A 118 -12.18 -5.33 1.93
CA ASN A 118 -12.15 -4.87 3.32
C ASN A 118 -13.51 -5.19 3.98
N GLU A 119 -13.54 -5.32 5.31
CA GLU A 119 -14.79 -5.57 6.02
C GLU A 119 -15.82 -4.43 5.87
N VAL A 120 -15.37 -3.17 5.71
CA VAL A 120 -16.20 -1.99 5.50
C VAL A 120 -17.09 -2.08 4.25
N THR A 121 -16.67 -2.83 3.22
CA THR A 121 -17.46 -3.00 1.98
C THR A 121 -18.72 -3.82 2.18
N THR A 122 -18.86 -4.54 3.29
CA THR A 122 -20.04 -5.33 3.64
C THR A 122 -21.15 -4.51 4.32
N ILE A 123 -20.89 -3.25 4.64
CA ILE A 123 -21.86 -2.36 5.27
C ILE A 123 -22.99 -2.06 4.29
N GLU A 124 -24.24 -2.15 4.76
CA GLU A 124 -25.39 -1.75 3.95
C GLU A 124 -25.22 -0.33 3.41
N ASP A 125 -25.49 -0.15 2.12
CA ASP A 125 -25.36 1.14 1.41
C ASP A 125 -23.95 1.77 1.50
N TYR A 126 -22.93 0.92 1.59
CA TYR A 126 -21.51 1.30 1.70
C TYR A 126 -21.11 2.37 0.70
N ARG A 127 -21.37 2.16 -0.61
CA ARG A 127 -20.93 3.06 -1.67
C ARG A 127 -21.47 4.48 -1.51
N ASN A 128 -22.78 4.60 -1.32
CA ASN A 128 -23.41 5.91 -1.14
C ASN A 128 -22.91 6.63 0.12
N LYS A 129 -22.66 5.88 1.20
CA LYS A 129 -22.10 6.42 2.44
C LYS A 129 -20.68 6.94 2.24
N VAL A 130 -19.83 6.22 1.52
CA VAL A 130 -18.46 6.66 1.23
C VAL A 130 -18.45 7.87 0.31
N PHE A 131 -19.26 7.89 -0.75
CA PHE A 131 -19.38 9.07 -1.61
C PHE A 131 -19.99 10.29 -0.92
N ALA A 132 -20.81 10.09 0.11
CA ALA A 132 -21.33 11.18 0.93
C ALA A 132 -20.27 11.77 1.88
N LEU A 133 -19.40 10.91 2.43
CA LEU A 133 -18.28 11.32 3.28
C LEU A 133 -17.20 12.05 2.47
N HIS A 134 -16.98 11.67 1.21
CA HIS A 134 -15.90 12.21 0.38
C HIS A 134 -16.44 12.79 -0.93
N PRO A 135 -16.94 14.05 -0.93
CA PRO A 135 -17.55 14.68 -2.11
C PRO A 135 -16.61 14.84 -3.31
N SER A 136 -15.29 14.94 -3.05
CA SER A 136 -14.26 15.02 -4.09
C SER A 136 -14.05 13.71 -4.85
N LEU A 137 -14.49 12.58 -4.28
CA LEU A 137 -14.27 11.27 -4.84
C LEU A 137 -15.06 11.08 -6.14
N LYS A 138 -14.37 10.63 -7.18
CA LYS A 138 -14.97 10.30 -8.47
C LYS A 138 -15.21 8.80 -8.60
N PHE A 139 -14.23 7.99 -8.17
CA PHE A 139 -14.24 6.55 -8.32
C PHE A 139 -14.01 5.85 -6.99
N LEU A 140 -14.81 4.84 -6.73
CA LEU A 140 -14.73 3.96 -5.59
C LEU A 140 -14.73 2.51 -6.07
N ASP A 141 -13.69 1.75 -5.70
CA ASP A 141 -13.52 0.34 -6.08
C ASP A 141 -13.61 0.13 -7.61
N GLY A 142 -13.04 1.05 -8.41
CA GLY A 142 -13.04 0.99 -9.86
C GLY A 142 -14.31 1.48 -10.55
N PHE A 143 -15.30 2.00 -9.82
CA PHE A 143 -16.59 2.44 -10.37
C PHE A 143 -16.94 3.86 -9.94
N ASP A 144 -17.59 4.61 -10.81
CA ASP A 144 -18.15 5.95 -10.50
C ASP A 144 -19.44 5.86 -9.65
N LYS A 145 -20.02 7.03 -9.34
CA LYS A 145 -21.28 7.11 -8.58
C LYS A 145 -22.47 6.44 -9.29
N GLN A 146 -22.40 6.26 -10.59
CA GLN A 146 -23.42 5.65 -11.44
C GLN A 146 -23.12 4.16 -11.74
N GLU A 147 -22.14 3.57 -11.04
CA GLU A 147 -21.70 2.16 -11.23
C GLU A 147 -21.15 1.90 -12.66
N ARG A 148 -20.57 2.90 -13.30
CA ARG A 148 -19.82 2.72 -14.55
C ARG A 148 -18.36 2.47 -14.22
N GLU A 149 -17.79 1.48 -14.88
CA GLU A 149 -16.38 1.14 -14.77
C GLU A 149 -15.52 2.28 -15.33
N VAL A 150 -14.39 2.55 -14.66
CA VAL A 150 -13.40 3.51 -15.11
C VAL A 150 -12.66 2.92 -16.31
N ASP A 151 -12.66 3.60 -17.44
CA ASP A 151 -11.73 3.30 -18.51
C ASP A 151 -10.32 3.75 -18.09
N ASP A 152 -9.31 2.90 -18.33
CA ASP A 152 -7.90 3.18 -17.99
C ASP A 152 -7.42 4.52 -18.58
N SER A 153 -8.02 4.99 -19.67
CA SER A 153 -7.75 6.30 -20.27
C SER A 153 -8.21 7.48 -19.42
N ASP A 154 -9.32 7.33 -18.68
CA ASP A 154 -9.85 8.41 -17.84
C ASP A 154 -9.02 8.63 -16.56
N ALA A 155 -8.29 7.60 -16.14
CA ALA A 155 -7.44 7.67 -14.94
C ALA A 155 -6.13 8.43 -15.19
N GLU A 156 -5.62 8.45 -16.44
CA GLU A 156 -4.34 9.06 -16.79
C GLU A 156 -4.48 10.52 -17.26
N GLU A 157 -5.62 10.88 -17.88
CA GLU A 157 -5.81 12.24 -18.43
C GLU A 157 -5.95 13.34 -17.37
N GLU A 158 -6.41 13.02 -16.17
CA GLU A 158 -6.60 14.04 -15.10
C GLU A 158 -5.31 14.42 -14.36
N ASP A 159 -4.24 13.63 -14.49
CA ASP A 159 -2.94 13.94 -13.92
C ASP A 159 -2.15 14.99 -14.72
N GLY A 160 -2.58 15.30 -15.95
CA GLY A 160 -1.89 16.20 -16.90
C GLY A 160 -2.26 17.69 -16.83
N GLU A 161 -3.35 18.09 -16.19
CA GLU A 161 -3.86 19.46 -16.33
C GLU A 161 -3.23 20.54 -15.42
N GLU A 162 -2.35 20.21 -14.48
CA GLU A 162 -1.72 21.22 -13.60
C GLU A 162 -0.31 21.70 -14.03
N LEU A 163 0.17 21.41 -15.23
CA LEU A 163 1.50 21.87 -15.66
C LEU A 163 1.50 23.02 -16.66
N ASN A 164 0.36 23.70 -16.93
CA ASN A 164 0.39 24.86 -17.81
C ASN A 164 -0.36 26.08 -17.24
N GLY A 165 0.30 26.72 -16.32
CA GLY A 165 -0.14 28.01 -15.76
C GLY A 165 1.04 28.84 -15.29
N ASN A 166 1.89 29.33 -16.18
CA ASN A 166 2.40 30.69 -16.12
C ASN A 166 3.19 31.03 -17.40
N ASN A 167 2.54 31.83 -18.22
CA ASN A 167 2.85 33.22 -18.50
C ASN A 167 4.31 33.57 -18.81
N SER A 168 4.53 34.01 -20.03
CA SER A 168 4.82 35.42 -20.24
C SER A 168 5.00 35.70 -21.72
N GLU A 169 4.33 36.73 -22.12
CA GLU A 169 4.56 37.53 -23.29
C GLU A 169 6.04 37.89 -23.43
N GLU A 170 6.62 37.75 -24.62
CA GLU A 170 7.27 38.81 -25.37
C GLU A 170 7.82 38.30 -26.70
N GLU A 171 7.26 38.89 -27.69
CA GLU A 171 7.73 39.38 -28.98
C GLU A 171 9.01 38.79 -29.60
N GLY A 172 8.81 38.32 -30.82
CA GLY A 172 9.46 38.81 -32.02
C GLY A 172 10.84 38.23 -32.35
N SER A 173 10.87 37.40 -33.37
CA SER A 173 11.53 37.71 -34.66
C SER A 173 11.58 36.46 -35.55
N GLU A 174 11.12 36.65 -36.75
CA GLU A 174 11.28 35.78 -37.87
C GLU A 174 12.75 35.54 -38.18
N VAL A 175 13.15 34.30 -38.38
CA VAL A 175 14.19 33.89 -39.29
C VAL A 175 13.84 32.51 -39.85
N ASP A 176 13.54 32.52 -41.11
CA ASP A 176 13.49 31.39 -42.04
C ASP A 176 14.86 30.68 -42.07
N GLU A 177 14.91 29.42 -41.84
CA GLU A 177 15.95 28.54 -42.46
C GLU A 177 15.40 27.11 -42.55
N GLU A 178 15.18 26.72 -43.78
CA GLU A 178 14.95 25.37 -44.25
C GLU A 178 16.16 24.51 -43.91
N GLU A 179 15.98 23.40 -43.19
CA GLU A 179 16.90 22.25 -43.28
C GLU A 179 16.14 20.93 -43.20
N GLU A 180 16.55 20.09 -44.10
CA GLU A 180 15.98 18.88 -44.66
C GLU A 180 15.76 17.77 -43.62
N GLU A 181 14.59 17.14 -43.66
CA GLU A 181 14.27 15.90 -42.94
C GLU A 181 15.07 14.73 -43.54
N GLU A 182 16.04 14.19 -42.82
CA GLU A 182 16.48 12.81 -43.01
C GLU A 182 15.69 11.87 -42.08
N GLN A 183 14.66 11.28 -42.65
CA GLN A 183 13.97 10.12 -42.12
C GLN A 183 14.92 8.91 -42.12
N LEU A 184 15.55 8.63 -41.02
CA LEU A 184 16.18 7.33 -40.76
C LEU A 184 15.14 6.38 -40.16
N GLY A 185 14.43 5.69 -41.00
CA GLY A 185 13.47 4.67 -40.63
C GLY A 185 14.14 3.48 -39.94
N LEU A 186 13.47 2.97 -38.92
CA LEU A 186 13.77 1.76 -38.13
C LEU A 186 13.94 0.45 -38.96
N SER A 187 13.85 0.52 -40.29
CA SER A 187 13.98 -0.65 -41.19
C SER A 187 15.44 -1.00 -41.51
N ALA A 188 16.41 -0.16 -41.11
CA ALA A 188 17.83 -0.42 -41.41
C ALA A 188 18.55 -1.30 -40.35
N VAL A 189 17.90 -1.66 -39.28
CA VAL A 189 18.52 -2.45 -38.19
C VAL A 189 18.23 -3.96 -38.29
N TYR A 190 17.29 -4.35 -39.18
CA TYR A 190 16.88 -5.76 -39.31
C TYR A 190 17.42 -6.50 -40.55
N SER A 191 18.41 -5.95 -41.23
CA SER A 191 19.04 -6.62 -42.37
C SER A 191 20.54 -6.79 -42.18
N GLN A 192 20.91 -7.56 -41.19
CA GLN A 192 22.23 -8.20 -41.15
C GLN A 192 22.06 -9.68 -40.80
N ASP A 193 22.38 -10.45 -41.76
CA ASP A 193 22.55 -11.88 -41.92
C ASP A 193 22.80 -12.68 -40.63
N LEU A 194 21.89 -13.62 -40.40
CA LEU A 194 22.15 -14.80 -39.61
C LEU A 194 22.70 -15.88 -40.56
N GLU A 195 24.00 -15.96 -40.71
CA GLU A 195 24.65 -17.13 -41.24
C GLU A 195 24.58 -18.26 -40.22
N GLU A 196 24.05 -19.39 -40.68
CA GLU A 196 23.98 -20.67 -40.02
C GLU A 196 25.40 -21.20 -39.72
N GLU A 197 25.71 -21.46 -38.46
CA GLU A 197 26.69 -22.48 -38.14
C GLU A 197 26.07 -23.61 -37.34
N SER A 198 25.79 -24.68 -38.05
CA SER A 198 25.51 -25.97 -37.53
C SER A 198 26.86 -26.67 -37.17
N SER A 199 27.08 -27.04 -35.95
CA SER A 199 27.88 -28.24 -35.63
C SER A 199 27.77 -28.55 -34.14
N ASP A 200 27.23 -29.63 -33.95
CA ASP A 200 27.84 -30.90 -33.44
C ASP A 200 27.48 -31.21 -31.99
N GLY A 201 26.97 -32.39 -31.88
CA GLY A 201 26.41 -33.02 -30.73
C GLY A 201 27.38 -33.23 -29.59
N SER A 202 26.83 -33.19 -28.41
CA SER A 202 27.33 -34.00 -27.32
C SER A 202 26.13 -34.42 -26.46
N MET A 203 25.81 -35.71 -26.62
CA MET A 203 25.07 -36.48 -25.63
C MET A 203 25.86 -36.46 -24.31
N TYR A 204 25.22 -36.07 -23.24
CA TYR A 204 25.62 -36.51 -21.91
C TYR A 204 24.43 -37.22 -21.27
N MET A 205 24.56 -38.56 -21.29
CA MET A 205 23.85 -39.48 -20.45
C MET A 205 24.58 -39.57 -19.08
N GLY A 206 23.84 -39.71 -18.04
CA GLY A 206 24.33 -40.09 -16.71
C GLY A 206 23.53 -39.37 -15.66
N GLU A 207 22.89 -39.92 -14.85
CA GLU A 207 22.78 -41.17 -14.07
C GLU A 207 21.79 -40.83 -12.96
N GLU A 208 20.78 -41.64 -12.88
CA GLU A 208 19.85 -41.70 -11.74
C GLU A 208 20.64 -42.28 -10.55
N GLU A 209 20.68 -41.59 -9.44
CA GLU A 209 20.92 -42.20 -8.14
C GLU A 209 19.71 -41.92 -7.25
N GLU A 210 18.92 -42.97 -7.08
CA GLU A 210 17.97 -43.15 -6.00
C GLU A 210 18.77 -43.45 -4.73
N GLU A 211 18.64 -42.61 -3.71
CA GLU A 211 18.96 -43.03 -2.33
C GLU A 211 17.70 -42.88 -1.47
N ASP A 212 17.10 -44.05 -1.25
CA ASP A 212 16.19 -44.33 -0.15
C ASP A 212 16.99 -44.27 1.17
N ASP A 213 16.59 -43.36 2.07
CA ASP A 213 16.90 -43.51 3.49
C ASP A 213 15.61 -43.42 4.31
N ASP A 214 15.10 -44.63 4.57
CA ASP A 214 14.21 -44.94 5.66
C ASP A 214 14.99 -44.74 6.99
N ASP A 215 14.57 -43.78 7.79
CA ASP A 215 14.90 -43.76 9.22
C ASP A 215 13.61 -43.70 10.05
N ASP A 216 13.19 -44.92 10.39
CA ASP A 216 12.34 -45.26 11.51
C ASP A 216 12.97 -44.75 12.82
N VAL A 217 12.31 -43.82 13.49
CA VAL A 217 12.62 -43.55 14.90
C VAL A 217 11.36 -43.66 15.73
N GLU A 218 11.46 -44.67 16.54
CA GLU A 218 10.52 -45.21 17.49
C GLU A 218 9.89 -44.17 18.44
N ASN A 219 8.61 -44.36 18.68
CA ASN A 219 7.86 -43.92 19.83
C ASN A 219 8.58 -44.24 21.16
N ASP A 220 8.77 -43.24 21.97
CA ASP A 220 8.94 -43.46 23.41
C ASP A 220 7.81 -42.73 24.19
N ASP A 221 6.82 -43.52 24.53
CA ASP A 221 5.80 -43.22 25.49
C ASP A 221 6.38 -43.09 26.89
N THR A 222 6.44 -41.89 27.43
CA THR A 222 6.55 -41.72 28.89
C THR A 222 5.32 -41.03 29.45
N ASP A 223 4.43 -41.87 29.84
CA ASP A 223 3.34 -41.70 30.78
C ASP A 223 3.85 -41.11 32.12
N THR A 224 3.58 -39.86 32.41
CA THR A 224 3.74 -39.33 33.77
C THR A 224 2.39 -38.83 34.29
N VAL A 225 1.77 -39.76 34.94
CA VAL A 225 0.63 -39.58 35.85
C VAL A 225 0.99 -38.58 36.96
N TYR A 226 0.32 -37.44 37.01
CA TYR A 226 0.27 -36.61 38.22
C TYR A 226 -1.10 -36.73 38.90
N LYS A 227 -1.06 -37.37 40.06
CA LYS A 227 -2.15 -37.45 41.02
C LYS A 227 -2.41 -36.07 41.67
N PRO A 228 -3.67 -35.75 41.98
CA PRO A 228 -4.03 -34.58 42.77
C PRO A 228 -3.76 -34.86 44.26
N ARG A 229 -3.27 -33.86 44.96
CA ARG A 229 -3.10 -33.86 46.40
C ARG A 229 -4.09 -32.90 46.99
N ASP A 230 -5.02 -33.49 47.74
CA ASP A 230 -5.98 -32.87 48.65
C ASP A 230 -5.27 -32.28 49.89
N GLY A 231 -5.92 -31.26 50.44
CA GLY A 231 -5.72 -30.76 51.80
C GLY A 231 -5.22 -29.30 51.79
N GLU A 232 -5.79 -28.36 52.44
CA GLU A 232 -6.62 -28.28 53.62
C GLU A 232 -7.17 -26.84 53.71
N GLU A 233 -8.34 -26.75 54.26
CA GLU A 233 -9.05 -25.51 54.65
C GLU A 233 -8.29 -24.70 55.69
N THR A 234 -8.34 -23.35 55.60
CA THR A 234 -8.48 -22.51 56.79
C THR A 234 -9.37 -21.31 56.50
N HIS A 235 -10.42 -21.25 57.25
CA HIS A 235 -11.30 -20.13 57.54
C HIS A 235 -10.53 -18.90 58.04
N GLU A 236 -10.99 -17.71 57.65
CA GLU A 236 -11.33 -16.60 58.55
C GLU A 236 -12.07 -15.53 57.73
N GLU A 237 -13.16 -15.33 57.97
CA GLU A 237 -14.25 -14.54 58.53
C GLU A 237 -13.90 -13.05 58.72
N SER A 238 -14.94 -12.25 58.43
CA SER A 238 -15.25 -10.95 59.05
C SER A 238 -14.80 -9.73 58.23
N THR A 239 -15.60 -8.72 57.89
CA THR A 239 -16.83 -8.12 58.48
C THR A 239 -17.32 -7.06 57.47
N ARG A 240 -18.54 -7.06 57.11
CA ARG A 240 -19.70 -6.25 57.46
C ARG A 240 -19.44 -4.76 57.82
N GLY A 241 -20.12 -3.91 57.08
CA GLY A 241 -20.62 -2.62 57.56
C GLY A 241 -20.42 -1.51 56.55
N LYS A 242 -21.29 -0.66 56.23
CA LYS A 242 -22.66 -0.32 56.65
C LYS A 242 -23.19 0.70 55.62
N LYS A 243 -24.45 0.54 55.24
CA LYS A 243 -25.34 1.58 54.72
C LYS A 243 -25.41 2.79 55.68
N ARG A 244 -25.50 4.01 55.09
CA ARG A 244 -26.31 5.15 55.59
C ARG A 244 -26.68 5.97 54.34
N LYS A 245 -27.77 6.16 54.05
CA LYS A 245 -29.16 6.63 54.16
C LYS A 245 -29.25 8.04 54.79
N HIS A 246 -29.91 8.95 54.03
CA HIS A 246 -30.78 10.08 54.39
C HIS A 246 -30.06 11.31 55.02
N GLU A 247 -30.44 12.53 54.74
CA GLU A 247 -31.76 13.19 54.65
C GLU A 247 -31.62 14.55 53.95
N ASP A 248 -32.69 14.93 53.30
CA ASP A 248 -33.28 16.19 53.04
C ASP A 248 -32.92 17.32 54.02
N ASP A 249 -32.76 18.53 53.55
CA ASP A 249 -33.62 19.66 53.99
C ASP A 249 -33.41 20.90 53.12
N GLU A 250 -34.54 21.48 52.83
CA GLU A 250 -34.93 22.75 52.29
C GLU A 250 -34.12 23.94 52.86
N ASN A 251 -33.79 24.92 51.97
CA ASN A 251 -34.30 26.30 52.08
C ASN A 251 -33.88 27.10 50.85
#